data_9b50b880a1f5a9e445e4609fc6cf5a5b
#
_entry.id   9b50b880a1f5a9e445e4609fc6cf5a5b
#
_cell.length_a   1.000
_cell.length_b   1.000
_cell.length_c   1.000
_cell.angle_alpha   90.00
_cell.angle_beta   90.00
_cell.angle_gamma   90.00
#
_symmetry.space_group_name_H-M   'P 1'
#
loop_
_entity.id
_entity.type
_entity.pdbx_description
1 polymer ?
#
loop_
_entity_poly.entity_id
_entity_poly.type
_entity_poly.pdbx_seq_one_letter_code
_entity_poly.pdbx_strand_id
1 'polypeptide(L)'
;VLQRDLTGCAGHSASLSPLLLARIPAPVRPQLTLLVPAEEPVKRRSEQITAVVHVPQGRSALLRGLADNGRQLQLIDSLTARLQENDGLTIEKIYLKGYASPEDTYAFNTKLSANRVASIRNYLHERFAIPESDFTTATVPEDWDSLRRWIVVSDLPVRDEVLAVIDEVSDPDARDAAIWKIDNGKTYLRLLHEVYPQLRRVDYRVEYLLPAFTTEQSRRLIESGPGQLSLAEMCRLAASYPEDSPERASVCAVASAYYPDDPCACNNSAMLALRQGDTQTARHYLSRCADDPRSLNNLGVLCLMEGDREKARHCFTLAADRGSADAAYNLAHFDELSYEDFGQRSSENLL
;
A
#
# COMPACT_ATOMS: atom_id res chain seq x y z
N VAL A 1 35.04 24.47 -31.07
CA VAL A 1 35.81 25.71 -31.32
C VAL A 1 37.23 25.29 -31.56
N LEU A 2 37.76 25.60 -32.75
CA LEU A 2 39.18 25.42 -33.08
C LEU A 2 39.89 26.77 -32.91
N GLN A 3 40.82 26.84 -32.00
CA GLN A 3 41.72 27.97 -31.83
C GLN A 3 43.06 27.60 -32.45
N ARG A 4 43.59 28.44 -33.30
CA ARG A 4 44.87 28.23 -33.92
C ARG A 4 45.80 29.39 -33.56
N ASP A 5 46.82 29.08 -32.79
CA ASP A 5 47.89 30.03 -32.47
C ASP A 5 49.06 29.84 -33.45
N LEU A 6 49.47 30.91 -34.08
CA LEU A 6 50.61 30.90 -34.98
C LEU A 6 51.75 31.68 -34.34
N THR A 7 52.88 31.02 -34.13
CA THR A 7 54.09 31.62 -33.62
C THR A 7 55.12 31.71 -34.76
N GLY A 8 55.56 32.91 -35.09
CA GLY A 8 56.59 33.12 -36.11
C GLY A 8 58.00 33.15 -35.52
N CYS A 9 59.02 32.84 -36.32
CA CYS A 9 60.44 32.77 -35.94
C CYS A 9 61.02 34.06 -35.33
N ALA A 10 60.32 35.19 -35.35
CA ALA A 10 60.75 36.48 -34.82
C ALA A 10 60.05 36.90 -33.52
N GLY A 11 59.40 35.95 -32.81
CA GLY A 11 58.73 36.24 -31.56
C GLY A 11 57.37 36.95 -31.66
N HIS A 12 56.84 37.10 -32.88
CA HIS A 12 55.49 37.63 -33.06
C HIS A 12 54.51 36.52 -33.05
N SER A 13 53.54 36.60 -32.09
CA SER A 13 52.36 35.72 -31.99
C SER A 13 51.12 36.42 -32.50
N ALA A 14 50.44 35.83 -33.47
CA ALA A 14 49.11 36.26 -33.85
C ALA A 14 48.08 35.23 -33.42
N SER A 15 47.14 35.65 -32.59
CA SER A 15 46.00 34.84 -32.24
C SER A 15 44.88 35.11 -33.21
N LEU A 16 44.45 34.09 -33.96
CA LEU A 16 43.26 34.15 -34.80
C LEU A 16 42.01 34.00 -33.94
N SER A 17 41.02 34.83 -34.18
CA SER A 17 39.71 34.68 -33.52
C SER A 17 39.20 33.26 -33.71
N PRO A 18 38.65 32.64 -32.65
CA PRO A 18 38.13 31.29 -32.74
C PRO A 18 37.05 31.19 -33.83
N LEU A 19 37.27 30.30 -34.79
CA LEU A 19 36.30 30.04 -35.86
C LEU A 19 35.33 28.96 -35.33
N LEU A 20 34.04 29.30 -35.25
CA LEU A 20 32.99 28.31 -34.96
C LEU A 20 32.77 27.49 -36.24
N LEU A 21 33.34 26.27 -36.31
CA LEU A 21 33.26 25.39 -37.48
C LEU A 21 31.91 24.71 -37.64
N ALA A 22 31.30 24.37 -36.51
CA ALA A 22 29.95 23.82 -36.44
C ALA A 22 29.38 24.01 -35.05
N ARG A 23 28.09 24.24 -34.94
CA ARG A 23 27.35 24.14 -33.70
C ARG A 23 26.75 22.74 -33.69
N ILE A 24 27.25 21.86 -32.85
CA ILE A 24 26.60 20.57 -32.60
C ILE A 24 25.30 20.91 -31.88
N PRO A 25 24.11 20.65 -32.48
CA PRO A 25 22.87 20.88 -31.79
C PRO A 25 22.83 20.01 -30.51
N ALA A 26 22.24 20.54 -29.46
CA ALA A 26 22.01 19.72 -28.24
C ALA A 26 21.13 18.50 -28.62
N PRO A 27 21.44 17.32 -28.10
CA PRO A 27 20.64 16.14 -28.39
C PRO A 27 19.17 16.36 -27.96
N VAL A 28 18.24 15.99 -28.83
CA VAL A 28 16.81 16.04 -28.53
C VAL A 28 16.46 14.83 -27.68
N ARG A 29 16.00 15.06 -26.46
CA ARG A 29 15.62 13.99 -25.54
C ARG A 29 14.15 13.62 -25.69
N PRO A 30 13.80 12.32 -25.61
CA PRO A 30 12.39 11.92 -25.57
C PRO A 30 11.69 12.50 -24.35
N GLN A 31 10.47 12.97 -24.55
CA GLN A 31 9.58 13.36 -23.46
C GLN A 31 8.95 12.12 -22.84
N LEU A 32 8.95 12.06 -21.50
CA LEU A 32 8.38 10.99 -20.72
C LEU A 32 7.11 11.47 -20.03
N THR A 33 6.09 10.62 -20.04
CA THR A 33 4.76 10.96 -19.50
C THR A 33 4.65 10.54 -18.03
N LEU A 34 4.40 11.51 -17.14
CA LEU A 34 3.91 11.28 -15.79
C LEU A 34 2.38 11.22 -15.82
N LEU A 35 1.80 10.13 -15.38
CA LEU A 35 0.35 9.98 -15.24
C LEU A 35 -0.13 10.43 -13.88
N VAL A 36 -1.21 11.20 -13.86
CA VAL A 36 -1.94 11.55 -12.65
C VAL A 36 -3.35 10.98 -12.77
N PRO A 37 -3.78 10.10 -11.86
CA PRO A 37 -5.13 9.56 -11.88
C PRO A 37 -6.15 10.63 -11.50
N ALA A 38 -7.44 10.30 -11.69
CA ALA A 38 -8.52 11.16 -11.24
C ALA A 38 -8.42 11.41 -9.73
N GLU A 39 -8.77 12.62 -9.30
CA GLU A 39 -8.75 12.95 -7.88
C GLU A 39 -9.85 12.22 -7.12
N GLU A 40 -9.52 11.79 -5.90
CA GLU A 40 -10.44 11.23 -4.92
C GLU A 40 -10.72 12.32 -3.88
N PRO A 41 -11.78 13.13 -4.06
CA PRO A 41 -12.01 14.32 -3.21
C PRO A 41 -12.34 13.93 -1.77
N VAL A 42 -12.91 12.76 -1.56
CA VAL A 42 -13.17 12.16 -0.24
C VAL A 42 -12.69 10.72 -0.27
N LYS A 43 -11.76 10.40 0.59
CA LYS A 43 -11.12 9.09 0.67
C LYS A 43 -11.76 8.27 1.79
N ARG A 44 -12.23 7.08 1.46
CA ARG A 44 -12.61 6.09 2.47
C ARG A 44 -11.39 5.26 2.83
N ARG A 45 -11.11 5.17 4.13
CA ARG A 45 -10.02 4.36 4.68
C ARG A 45 -10.54 3.47 5.79
N SER A 46 -9.83 2.39 6.07
CA SER A 46 -10.15 1.51 7.19
C SER A 46 -8.89 1.12 7.93
N GLU A 47 -8.99 1.08 9.25
CA GLU A 47 -7.99 0.50 10.12
C GLU A 47 -8.60 -0.61 10.96
N GLN A 48 -7.85 -1.68 11.16
CA GLN A 48 -8.27 -2.83 11.95
C GLN A 48 -7.25 -3.13 13.03
N ILE A 49 -7.75 -3.34 14.24
CA ILE A 49 -7.01 -3.96 15.34
C ILE A 49 -7.78 -5.14 15.88
N THR A 50 -7.04 -6.16 16.31
CA THR A 50 -7.60 -7.29 17.04
C THR A 50 -7.30 -7.09 18.51
N ALA A 51 -8.34 -6.94 19.32
CA ALA A 51 -8.23 -6.80 20.76
C ALA A 51 -8.73 -8.07 21.45
N VAL A 52 -7.88 -8.65 22.28
CA VAL A 52 -8.25 -9.80 23.12
C VAL A 52 -8.81 -9.25 24.44
N VAL A 53 -10.14 -9.27 24.58
CA VAL A 53 -10.80 -8.75 25.76
C VAL A 53 -11.34 -9.91 26.62
N HIS A 54 -10.82 -10.00 27.82
CA HIS A 54 -11.26 -11.00 28.79
C HIS A 54 -12.46 -10.49 29.58
N VAL A 55 -13.47 -11.37 29.74
CA VAL A 55 -14.65 -11.10 30.54
C VAL A 55 -14.69 -12.18 31.64
N PRO A 56 -14.94 -11.82 32.92
CA PRO A 56 -15.03 -12.80 33.97
C PRO A 56 -16.10 -13.85 33.69
N GLN A 57 -15.88 -15.07 34.14
CA GLN A 57 -16.86 -16.12 33.99
C GLN A 57 -18.20 -15.71 34.64
N GLY A 58 -19.32 -15.87 33.89
CA GLY A 58 -20.65 -15.49 34.33
C GLY A 58 -20.93 -13.99 34.47
N ARG A 59 -20.01 -13.13 34.01
CA ARG A 59 -20.18 -11.66 34.00
C ARG A 59 -19.91 -11.08 32.61
N SER A 60 -20.57 -9.96 32.31
CA SER A 60 -20.42 -9.23 31.05
C SER A 60 -19.66 -7.89 31.21
N ALA A 61 -19.28 -7.52 32.43
CA ALA A 61 -18.61 -6.26 32.70
C ALA A 61 -17.16 -6.27 32.16
N LEU A 62 -16.83 -5.21 31.42
CA LEU A 62 -15.47 -4.96 30.95
C LEU A 62 -14.61 -4.45 32.12
N LEU A 63 -13.69 -5.28 32.60
CA LEU A 63 -12.79 -4.92 33.67
C LEU A 63 -11.38 -4.63 33.14
N ARG A 64 -10.95 -3.36 33.22
CA ARG A 64 -9.60 -2.96 32.77
C ARG A 64 -8.46 -3.70 33.45
N GLY A 65 -8.63 -4.03 34.74
CA GLY A 65 -7.63 -4.75 35.54
C GLY A 65 -7.61 -6.26 35.34
N LEU A 66 -8.51 -6.83 34.53
CA LEU A 66 -8.55 -8.26 34.26
C LEU A 66 -7.58 -8.66 33.19
N ALA A 67 -6.64 -9.55 33.49
CA ALA A 67 -5.61 -10.01 32.55
C ALA A 67 -4.92 -8.83 31.84
N ASP A 68 -4.89 -8.82 30.50
CA ASP A 68 -4.26 -7.77 29.68
C ASP A 68 -5.26 -6.72 29.15
N ASN A 69 -6.48 -6.68 29.68
CA ASN A 69 -7.54 -5.77 29.19
C ASN A 69 -7.09 -4.30 29.15
N GLY A 70 -6.32 -3.85 30.12
CA GLY A 70 -5.81 -2.48 30.17
C GLY A 70 -5.04 -2.10 28.92
N ARG A 71 -4.12 -2.97 28.48
CA ARG A 71 -3.32 -2.79 27.27
C ARG A 71 -4.17 -2.92 26.00
N GLN A 72 -5.06 -3.90 25.95
CA GLN A 72 -5.94 -4.14 24.80
C GLN A 72 -6.87 -2.93 24.55
N LEU A 73 -7.46 -2.40 25.61
CA LEU A 73 -8.28 -1.20 25.52
C LEU A 73 -7.47 0.05 25.16
N GLN A 74 -6.22 0.13 25.61
CA GLN A 74 -5.34 1.25 25.23
C GLN A 74 -5.06 1.27 23.71
N LEU A 75 -4.96 0.11 23.07
CA LEU A 75 -4.83 0.05 21.60
C LEU A 75 -6.05 0.64 20.90
N ILE A 76 -7.25 0.25 21.34
CA ILE A 76 -8.52 0.79 20.81
C ILE A 76 -8.62 2.30 21.08
N ASP A 77 -8.35 2.71 22.33
CA ASP A 77 -8.39 4.11 22.75
C ASP A 77 -7.46 4.98 21.89
N SER A 78 -6.22 4.54 21.71
CA SER A 78 -5.21 5.28 20.96
C SER A 78 -5.59 5.46 19.50
N LEU A 79 -6.15 4.42 18.87
CA LEU A 79 -6.63 4.53 17.49
C LEU A 79 -7.83 5.48 17.42
N THR A 80 -8.84 5.29 18.27
CA THR A 80 -10.07 6.09 18.23
C THR A 80 -9.79 7.56 18.55
N ALA A 81 -8.96 7.85 19.55
CA ALA A 81 -8.56 9.23 19.90
C ALA A 81 -7.80 9.89 18.74
N ARG A 82 -6.82 9.20 18.15
CA ARG A 82 -6.07 9.70 16.99
C ARG A 82 -6.99 10.04 15.81
N LEU A 83 -8.02 9.22 15.57
CA LEU A 83 -8.97 9.49 14.49
C LEU A 83 -9.87 10.71 14.82
N GLN A 84 -10.27 10.90 16.08
CA GLN A 84 -11.08 12.07 16.49
C GLN A 84 -10.29 13.38 16.57
N GLU A 85 -9.00 13.32 16.88
CA GLU A 85 -8.11 14.48 16.95
C GLU A 85 -7.67 15.01 15.57
N ASN A 86 -7.91 14.24 14.51
CA ASN A 86 -7.50 14.63 13.16
C ASN A 86 -8.56 15.52 12.51
N ASP A 87 -8.25 16.80 12.36
CA ASP A 87 -9.11 17.80 11.72
C ASP A 87 -9.52 17.36 10.29
N GLY A 88 -10.82 17.31 10.05
CA GLY A 88 -11.41 16.95 8.78
C GLY A 88 -11.67 15.45 8.57
N LEU A 89 -11.26 14.59 9.51
CA LEU A 89 -11.62 13.18 9.50
C LEU A 89 -13.02 12.96 10.07
N THR A 90 -13.79 12.10 9.42
CA THR A 90 -15.12 11.70 9.91
C THR A 90 -15.15 10.18 10.05
N ILE A 91 -15.37 9.67 11.27
CA ILE A 91 -15.65 8.24 11.49
C ILE A 91 -16.99 7.92 10.84
N GLU A 92 -16.99 6.99 9.90
CA GLU A 92 -18.20 6.59 9.18
C GLU A 92 -18.85 5.36 9.82
N LYS A 93 -18.03 4.37 10.22
CA LYS A 93 -18.53 3.12 10.78
C LYS A 93 -17.47 2.44 11.66
N ILE A 94 -17.93 1.86 12.75
CA ILE A 94 -17.13 1.00 13.61
C ILE A 94 -17.72 -0.41 13.59
N TYR A 95 -16.92 -1.37 13.19
CA TYR A 95 -17.29 -2.78 13.17
C TYR A 95 -16.67 -3.48 14.37
N LEU A 96 -17.52 -4.13 15.16
CA LEU A 96 -17.12 -4.93 16.29
C LEU A 96 -17.54 -6.38 16.03
N LYS A 97 -16.60 -7.30 16.06
CA LYS A 97 -16.87 -8.73 15.91
C LYS A 97 -16.34 -9.50 17.12
N GLY A 98 -17.25 -10.06 17.91
CA GLY A 98 -16.93 -10.78 19.12
C GLY A 98 -16.85 -12.28 18.88
N TYR A 99 -15.85 -12.90 19.49
CA TYR A 99 -15.58 -14.32 19.37
C TYR A 99 -15.59 -14.97 20.75
N ALA A 100 -16.09 -16.20 20.81
CA ALA A 100 -15.88 -17.08 21.93
C ALA A 100 -15.12 -18.34 21.49
N SER A 101 -14.56 -19.04 22.48
CA SER A 101 -13.88 -20.32 22.30
C SER A 101 -14.86 -21.46 22.49
N PRO A 102 -14.64 -22.63 21.87
CA PRO A 102 -15.54 -23.75 21.90
C PRO A 102 -15.41 -24.61 23.20
N GLU A 103 -15.47 -23.97 24.37
CA GLU A 103 -15.28 -24.65 25.67
C GLU A 103 -16.56 -24.82 26.47
N ASP A 104 -17.66 -24.27 26.01
CA ASP A 104 -18.97 -24.31 26.61
C ASP A 104 -20.01 -24.61 25.52
N THR A 105 -21.31 -24.71 25.93
CA THR A 105 -22.35 -24.92 24.92
C THR A 105 -22.47 -23.79 23.94
N TYR A 106 -22.83 -24.11 22.70
CA TYR A 106 -23.03 -23.12 21.63
C TYR A 106 -24.00 -22.01 22.06
N ALA A 107 -25.07 -22.36 22.77
CA ALA A 107 -26.05 -21.39 23.29
C ALA A 107 -25.43 -20.41 24.31
N PHE A 108 -24.55 -20.90 25.17
CA PHE A 108 -23.83 -20.07 26.14
C PHE A 108 -22.82 -19.15 25.38
N ASN A 109 -22.04 -19.70 24.47
CA ASN A 109 -21.05 -18.97 23.66
C ASN A 109 -21.69 -17.92 22.79
N THR A 110 -22.92 -18.13 22.30
CA THR A 110 -23.71 -17.12 21.58
C THR A 110 -23.96 -15.89 22.45
N LYS A 111 -24.37 -16.07 23.68
CA LYS A 111 -24.57 -14.96 24.63
C LYS A 111 -23.25 -14.30 25.03
N LEU A 112 -22.23 -15.09 25.24
CA LEU A 112 -20.91 -14.62 25.67
C LEU A 112 -20.25 -13.75 24.61
N SER A 113 -20.24 -14.16 23.34
CA SER A 113 -19.71 -13.38 22.25
C SER A 113 -20.48 -12.07 22.05
N ALA A 114 -21.82 -12.09 22.16
CA ALA A 114 -22.65 -10.88 22.08
C ALA A 114 -22.36 -9.91 23.25
N ASN A 115 -22.22 -10.42 24.48
CA ASN A 115 -21.89 -9.59 25.63
C ASN A 115 -20.50 -8.95 25.51
N ARG A 116 -19.52 -9.64 24.94
CA ARG A 116 -18.18 -9.06 24.66
C ARG A 116 -18.27 -7.87 23.72
N VAL A 117 -19.00 -8.02 22.62
CA VAL A 117 -19.24 -6.91 21.68
C VAL A 117 -19.96 -5.75 22.37
N ALA A 118 -21.05 -6.03 23.10
CA ALA A 118 -21.81 -5.00 23.80
C ALA A 118 -20.94 -4.22 24.81
N SER A 119 -20.05 -4.90 25.54
CA SER A 119 -19.15 -4.25 26.49
C SER A 119 -18.18 -3.28 25.83
N ILE A 120 -17.60 -3.64 24.69
CA ILE A 120 -16.71 -2.74 23.91
C ILE A 120 -17.51 -1.59 23.28
N ARG A 121 -18.67 -1.87 22.69
CA ARG A 121 -19.54 -0.84 22.12
C ARG A 121 -19.92 0.21 23.17
N ASN A 122 -20.41 -0.22 24.32
CA ASN A 122 -20.80 0.69 25.40
C ASN A 122 -19.61 1.50 25.90
N TYR A 123 -18.46 0.85 26.06
CA TYR A 123 -17.21 1.53 26.44
C TYR A 123 -16.84 2.66 25.47
N LEU A 124 -16.90 2.40 24.15
CA LEU A 124 -16.58 3.39 23.11
C LEU A 124 -17.63 4.50 23.06
N HIS A 125 -18.91 4.17 23.18
CA HIS A 125 -20.00 5.14 23.26
C HIS A 125 -19.84 6.09 24.45
N GLU A 126 -19.59 5.56 25.64
CA GLU A 126 -19.45 6.37 26.87
C GLU A 126 -18.17 7.22 26.86
N ARG A 127 -17.07 6.69 26.32
CA ARG A 127 -15.76 7.36 26.38
C ARG A 127 -15.54 8.38 25.26
N PHE A 128 -15.99 8.09 24.05
CA PHE A 128 -15.72 8.86 22.84
C PHE A 128 -16.96 9.49 22.24
N ALA A 129 -18.12 9.39 22.89
CA ALA A 129 -19.41 9.91 22.43
C ALA A 129 -19.79 9.46 21.01
N ILE A 130 -19.35 8.25 20.60
CA ILE A 130 -19.66 7.70 19.27
C ILE A 130 -21.13 7.29 19.24
N PRO A 131 -21.93 7.75 18.27
CA PRO A 131 -23.34 7.40 18.16
C PRO A 131 -23.54 5.90 18.00
N GLU A 132 -24.61 5.34 18.58
CA GLU A 132 -24.94 3.93 18.42
C GLU A 132 -25.19 3.53 16.95
N SER A 133 -25.71 4.45 16.14
CA SER A 133 -25.90 4.27 14.70
C SER A 133 -24.62 3.93 13.93
N ASP A 134 -23.48 4.31 14.46
CA ASP A 134 -22.19 4.16 13.79
C ASP A 134 -21.54 2.81 14.06
N PHE A 135 -22.13 2.02 14.96
CA PHE A 135 -21.66 0.66 15.21
C PHE A 135 -22.36 -0.38 14.33
N THR A 136 -21.56 -1.30 13.81
CA THR A 136 -22.03 -2.56 13.22
C THR A 136 -21.42 -3.71 14.02
N THR A 137 -22.27 -4.61 14.50
CA THR A 137 -21.85 -5.69 15.38
C THR A 137 -22.09 -7.06 14.76
N ALA A 138 -21.16 -7.97 15.01
CA ALA A 138 -21.28 -9.38 14.62
C ALA A 138 -20.71 -10.27 15.74
N THR A 139 -21.14 -11.53 15.77
CA THR A 139 -20.67 -12.51 16.74
C THR A 139 -20.29 -13.82 16.05
N VAL A 140 -19.30 -14.48 16.62
CA VAL A 140 -18.90 -15.85 16.30
C VAL A 140 -18.95 -16.61 17.61
N PRO A 141 -19.99 -17.40 17.87
CA PRO A 141 -20.16 -18.13 19.12
C PRO A 141 -18.99 -19.06 19.42
N GLU A 142 -18.40 -19.67 18.38
CA GLU A 142 -17.27 -20.57 18.50
C GLU A 142 -16.34 -20.39 17.29
N ASP A 143 -15.11 -19.99 17.53
CA ASP A 143 -14.13 -19.68 16.46
C ASP A 143 -13.40 -20.95 15.99
N TRP A 144 -14.16 -21.88 15.44
CA TRP A 144 -13.64 -23.13 14.87
C TRP A 144 -12.67 -22.90 13.71
N ASP A 145 -12.87 -21.84 12.94
CA ASP A 145 -11.99 -21.51 11.81
C ASP A 145 -10.58 -21.13 12.27
N SER A 146 -10.48 -20.31 13.33
CA SER A 146 -9.17 -19.94 13.90
C SER A 146 -8.52 -21.14 14.61
N LEU A 147 -9.30 -21.95 15.32
CA LEU A 147 -8.81 -23.18 15.93
C LEU A 147 -8.25 -24.12 14.86
N ARG A 148 -8.99 -24.34 13.78
CA ARG A 148 -8.56 -25.18 12.66
C ARG A 148 -7.24 -24.70 12.06
N ARG A 149 -7.12 -23.39 11.80
CA ARG A 149 -5.86 -22.81 11.28
C ARG A 149 -4.69 -23.06 12.21
N TRP A 150 -4.90 -22.92 13.51
CA TRP A 150 -3.85 -23.19 14.50
C TRP A 150 -3.44 -24.66 14.47
N ILE A 151 -4.43 -25.59 14.46
CA ILE A 151 -4.17 -27.04 14.48
C ILE A 151 -3.40 -27.48 13.24
N VAL A 152 -3.71 -26.96 12.05
CA VAL A 152 -3.01 -27.30 10.79
C VAL A 152 -1.51 -27.13 10.90
N VAL A 153 -1.04 -26.08 11.59
CA VAL A 153 0.39 -25.76 11.73
C VAL A 153 0.99 -26.22 13.05
N SER A 154 0.19 -26.86 13.93
CA SER A 154 0.63 -27.29 15.25
C SER A 154 1.45 -28.59 15.22
N ASP A 155 2.15 -28.85 16.31
CA ASP A 155 2.89 -30.08 16.62
C ASP A 155 2.08 -31.12 17.38
N LEU A 156 0.75 -31.03 17.37
CA LEU A 156 -0.13 -31.95 18.08
C LEU A 156 0.03 -33.38 17.54
N PRO A 157 0.32 -34.37 18.38
CA PRO A 157 0.46 -35.77 17.95
C PRO A 157 -0.80 -36.34 17.27
N VAL A 158 -1.97 -35.89 17.72
CA VAL A 158 -3.31 -36.30 17.24
C VAL A 158 -3.95 -35.25 16.32
N ARG A 159 -3.12 -34.45 15.64
CA ARG A 159 -3.56 -33.34 14.79
C ARG A 159 -4.63 -33.75 13.78
N ASP A 160 -4.38 -34.84 13.05
CA ASP A 160 -5.25 -35.26 11.97
C ASP A 160 -6.61 -35.81 12.50
N GLU A 161 -6.65 -36.39 13.71
CA GLU A 161 -7.88 -36.80 14.38
C GLU A 161 -8.72 -35.57 14.80
N VAL A 162 -8.06 -34.53 15.33
CA VAL A 162 -8.75 -33.29 15.71
C VAL A 162 -9.29 -32.56 14.47
N LEU A 163 -8.52 -32.50 13.37
CA LEU A 163 -8.98 -31.93 12.11
C LEU A 163 -10.20 -32.69 11.56
N ALA A 164 -10.17 -34.03 11.61
CA ALA A 164 -11.31 -34.84 11.17
C ALA A 164 -12.57 -34.51 11.99
N VAL A 165 -12.46 -34.35 13.30
CA VAL A 165 -13.60 -33.97 14.15
C VAL A 165 -14.11 -32.57 13.76
N ILE A 166 -13.22 -31.59 13.53
CA ILE A 166 -13.62 -30.23 13.15
C ILE A 166 -14.34 -30.22 11.80
N ASP A 167 -13.86 -31.00 10.84
CA ASP A 167 -14.34 -30.99 9.45
C ASP A 167 -15.59 -31.86 9.25
N GLU A 168 -15.77 -32.95 10.01
CA GLU A 168 -16.82 -33.92 9.79
C GLU A 168 -18.00 -33.78 10.75
N VAL A 169 -17.78 -33.30 11.98
CA VAL A 169 -18.85 -33.16 12.99
C VAL A 169 -19.50 -31.79 12.82
N SER A 170 -20.76 -31.77 12.39
CA SER A 170 -21.50 -30.51 12.09
C SER A 170 -22.04 -29.82 13.35
N ASP A 171 -22.44 -30.57 14.36
CA ASP A 171 -22.97 -30.03 15.63
C ASP A 171 -21.81 -29.52 16.49
N PRO A 172 -21.79 -28.22 16.85
CA PRO A 172 -20.69 -27.63 17.64
C PRO A 172 -20.50 -28.28 19.00
N ASP A 173 -21.59 -28.55 19.75
CA ASP A 173 -21.52 -29.16 21.09
C ASP A 173 -21.02 -30.62 20.99
N ALA A 174 -21.42 -31.36 19.95
CA ALA A 174 -20.94 -32.71 19.70
C ALA A 174 -19.46 -32.70 19.28
N ARG A 175 -19.02 -31.67 18.55
CA ARG A 175 -17.62 -31.46 18.12
C ARG A 175 -16.71 -31.28 19.32
N ASP A 176 -17.07 -30.41 20.25
CA ASP A 176 -16.31 -30.16 21.46
C ASP A 176 -16.22 -31.46 22.32
N ALA A 177 -17.35 -32.14 22.49
CA ALA A 177 -17.42 -33.43 23.21
C ALA A 177 -16.59 -34.55 22.52
N ALA A 178 -16.43 -34.51 21.19
CA ALA A 178 -15.62 -35.46 20.46
C ALA A 178 -14.11 -35.20 20.66
N ILE A 179 -13.70 -33.93 20.63
CA ILE A 179 -12.30 -33.56 20.91
C ILE A 179 -11.90 -33.93 22.34
N TRP A 180 -12.82 -33.75 23.31
CA TRP A 180 -12.57 -34.18 24.69
C TRP A 180 -12.24 -35.67 24.82
N LYS A 181 -12.76 -36.54 23.93
CA LYS A 181 -12.52 -37.99 23.96
C LYS A 181 -11.18 -38.38 23.36
N ILE A 182 -10.56 -37.54 22.57
CA ILE A 182 -9.25 -37.79 21.95
C ILE A 182 -8.20 -37.88 23.08
N ASP A 183 -7.32 -38.86 23.02
CA ASP A 183 -6.19 -39.11 23.93
C ASP A 183 -6.49 -38.95 25.44
N ASN A 184 -7.70 -39.32 25.84
CA ASN A 184 -8.19 -39.16 27.22
C ASN A 184 -8.21 -37.70 27.72
N GLY A 185 -8.54 -36.74 26.83
CA GLY A 185 -8.69 -35.34 27.16
C GLY A 185 -7.37 -34.52 27.20
N LYS A 186 -6.22 -35.12 26.98
CA LYS A 186 -4.94 -34.41 27.07
C LYS A 186 -4.86 -33.28 26.04
N THR A 187 -5.25 -33.57 24.80
CA THR A 187 -5.28 -32.58 23.71
C THR A 187 -6.28 -31.47 24.04
N TYR A 188 -7.46 -31.79 24.51
CA TYR A 188 -8.45 -30.77 24.92
C TYR A 188 -7.88 -29.83 25.99
N LEU A 189 -7.25 -30.39 27.04
CA LEU A 189 -6.64 -29.57 28.09
C LEU A 189 -5.52 -28.68 27.55
N ARG A 190 -4.74 -29.17 26.59
CA ARG A 190 -3.73 -28.34 25.92
C ARG A 190 -4.37 -27.20 25.13
N LEU A 191 -5.42 -27.47 24.37
CA LEU A 191 -6.17 -26.45 23.64
C LEU A 191 -6.78 -25.42 24.59
N LEU A 192 -7.35 -25.85 25.70
CA LEU A 192 -7.97 -25.01 26.73
C LEU A 192 -6.98 -23.98 27.32
N HIS A 193 -5.71 -24.39 27.52
CA HIS A 193 -4.72 -23.55 28.17
C HIS A 193 -3.90 -22.71 27.15
N GLU A 194 -3.59 -23.26 26.00
CA GLU A 194 -2.66 -22.59 25.04
C GLU A 194 -3.39 -21.84 23.94
N VAL A 195 -4.54 -22.32 23.48
CA VAL A 195 -5.20 -21.83 22.26
C VAL A 195 -6.49 -21.08 22.52
N TYR A 196 -7.41 -21.65 23.33
CA TYR A 196 -8.72 -21.06 23.58
C TYR A 196 -8.67 -19.64 24.17
N PRO A 197 -7.70 -19.28 25.05
CA PRO A 197 -7.58 -17.90 25.50
C PRO A 197 -7.40 -16.88 24.38
N GLN A 198 -6.72 -17.26 23.27
CA GLN A 198 -6.46 -16.40 22.12
C GLN A 198 -7.69 -16.28 21.19
N LEU A 199 -8.61 -17.25 21.25
CA LEU A 199 -9.86 -17.21 20.48
C LEU A 199 -10.90 -16.27 21.13
N ARG A 200 -10.76 -15.94 22.41
CA ARG A 200 -11.65 -15.05 23.18
C ARG A 200 -11.30 -13.59 22.94
N ARG A 201 -11.78 -13.02 21.83
CA ARG A 201 -11.39 -11.68 21.40
C ARG A 201 -12.56 -10.88 20.84
N VAL A 202 -12.33 -9.60 20.70
CA VAL A 202 -13.16 -8.71 19.88
C VAL A 202 -12.25 -8.08 18.82
N ASP A 203 -12.60 -8.25 17.57
CA ASP A 203 -11.99 -7.52 16.47
C ASP A 203 -12.65 -6.15 16.36
N TYR A 204 -11.85 -5.11 16.29
CA TYR A 204 -12.25 -3.73 16.08
C TYR A 204 -11.74 -3.27 14.72
N ARG A 205 -12.66 -2.81 13.86
CA ARG A 205 -12.34 -2.19 12.58
C ARG A 205 -13.12 -0.88 12.48
N VAL A 206 -12.43 0.18 12.09
CA VAL A 206 -13.04 1.49 11.87
C VAL A 206 -12.88 1.88 10.41
N GLU A 207 -13.97 2.37 9.83
CA GLU A 207 -14.00 3.03 8.52
C GLU A 207 -14.20 4.52 8.75
N TYR A 208 -13.39 5.34 8.06
CA TYR A 208 -13.41 6.76 8.19
C TYR A 208 -13.19 7.46 6.85
N LEU A 209 -13.67 8.67 6.75
CA LEU A 209 -13.53 9.54 5.60
C LEU A 209 -12.43 10.56 5.86
N LEU A 210 -11.56 10.72 4.86
CA LEU A 210 -10.55 11.77 4.81
C LEU A 210 -10.85 12.70 3.64
N PRO A 211 -10.79 14.02 3.82
CA PRO A 211 -10.83 14.96 2.71
C PRO A 211 -9.57 14.82 1.85
N ALA A 212 -9.60 15.41 0.67
CA ALA A 212 -8.40 15.54 -0.14
C ALA A 212 -7.37 16.44 0.57
N PHE A 213 -6.12 15.99 0.56
CA PHE A 213 -5.01 16.76 1.14
C PHE A 213 -4.42 17.72 0.13
N THR A 214 -3.97 18.88 0.61
CA THR A 214 -3.14 19.80 -0.16
C THR A 214 -1.75 19.19 -0.43
N THR A 215 -1.02 19.74 -1.40
CA THR A 215 0.36 19.30 -1.68
C THR A 215 1.26 19.45 -0.45
N GLU A 216 1.06 20.50 0.36
CA GLU A 216 1.85 20.71 1.58
C GLU A 216 1.52 19.68 2.68
N GLN A 217 0.25 19.32 2.85
CA GLN A 217 -0.14 18.22 3.74
C GLN A 217 0.40 16.88 3.25
N SER A 218 0.31 16.63 1.93
CA SER A 218 0.85 15.41 1.31
C SER A 218 2.37 15.28 1.52
N ARG A 219 3.11 16.41 1.48
CA ARG A 219 4.56 16.44 1.73
C ARG A 219 4.93 15.99 3.15
N ARG A 220 4.09 16.31 4.14
CA ARG A 220 4.30 15.85 5.52
C ARG A 220 3.90 14.40 5.71
N LEU A 221 2.82 13.98 5.06
CA LEU A 221 2.24 12.64 5.23
C LEU A 221 2.99 11.55 4.45
N ILE A 222 3.73 11.91 3.39
CA ILE A 222 4.43 10.90 2.57
C ILE A 222 5.45 10.08 3.37
N GLU A 223 6.02 10.66 4.43
CA GLU A 223 6.97 10.00 5.32
C GLU A 223 6.31 9.39 6.56
N SER A 224 5.30 10.07 7.13
CA SER A 224 4.71 9.71 8.43
C SER A 224 3.47 8.82 8.34
N GLY A 225 2.74 8.88 7.24
CA GLY A 225 1.48 8.17 7.05
C GLY A 225 1.03 8.06 5.60
N PRO A 226 1.87 7.50 4.70
CA PRO A 226 1.58 7.47 3.26
C PRO A 226 0.29 6.75 2.88
N GLY A 227 -0.18 5.79 3.71
CA GLY A 227 -1.45 5.10 3.49
C GLY A 227 -2.70 6.00 3.56
N GLN A 228 -2.58 7.22 4.10
CA GLN A 228 -3.67 8.20 4.09
C GLN A 228 -3.78 8.95 2.75
N LEU A 229 -2.70 8.99 1.97
CA LEU A 229 -2.69 9.66 0.68
C LEU A 229 -3.37 8.81 -0.40
N SER A 230 -4.08 9.48 -1.31
CA SER A 230 -4.51 8.86 -2.56
C SER A 230 -3.34 8.83 -3.56
N LEU A 231 -3.42 7.96 -4.57
CA LEU A 231 -2.43 7.94 -5.64
C LEU A 231 -2.38 9.28 -6.38
N ALA A 232 -3.54 9.95 -6.60
CA ALA A 232 -3.59 11.28 -7.20
C ALA A 232 -2.82 12.32 -6.40
N GLU A 233 -2.93 12.30 -5.08
CA GLU A 233 -2.19 13.19 -4.19
C GLU A 233 -0.68 12.90 -4.22
N MET A 234 -0.28 11.63 -4.24
CA MET A 234 1.14 11.26 -4.40
C MET A 234 1.70 11.70 -5.76
N CYS A 235 0.94 11.49 -6.84
CA CYS A 235 1.36 11.91 -8.18
C CYS A 235 1.43 13.45 -8.29
N ARG A 236 0.48 14.18 -7.70
CA ARG A 236 0.51 15.65 -7.65
C ARG A 236 1.70 16.16 -6.83
N LEU A 237 2.00 15.50 -5.71
CA LEU A 237 3.20 15.79 -4.92
C LEU A 237 4.46 15.53 -5.74
N ALA A 238 4.58 14.39 -6.43
CA ALA A 238 5.69 14.07 -7.30
C ALA A 238 5.86 15.13 -8.41
N ALA A 239 4.75 15.57 -9.04
CA ALA A 239 4.77 16.61 -10.07
C ALA A 239 5.20 17.98 -9.54
N SER A 240 5.11 18.25 -8.25
CA SER A 240 5.54 19.50 -7.62
C SER A 240 7.07 19.61 -7.45
N TYR A 241 7.80 18.52 -7.62
CA TYR A 241 9.26 18.48 -7.57
C TYR A 241 9.87 18.56 -8.97
N PRO A 242 11.12 19.06 -9.10
CA PRO A 242 11.86 19.00 -10.35
C PRO A 242 11.93 17.58 -10.93
N GLU A 243 11.98 17.48 -12.26
CA GLU A 243 11.90 16.18 -12.94
C GLU A 243 12.96 15.17 -12.52
N ASP A 244 14.20 15.62 -12.31
CA ASP A 244 15.35 14.79 -11.99
C ASP A 244 15.67 14.79 -10.50
N SER A 245 14.74 15.25 -9.65
CA SER A 245 14.98 15.33 -8.20
C SER A 245 14.83 13.98 -7.50
N PRO A 246 15.66 13.71 -6.49
CA PRO A 246 15.52 12.49 -5.66
C PRO A 246 14.21 12.45 -4.90
N GLU A 247 13.63 13.60 -4.54
CA GLU A 247 12.33 13.71 -3.89
C GLU A 247 11.22 13.17 -4.78
N ARG A 248 11.20 13.55 -6.07
CA ARG A 248 10.23 13.02 -7.04
C ARG A 248 10.34 11.49 -7.15
N ALA A 249 11.56 10.98 -7.27
CA ALA A 249 11.80 9.55 -7.34
C ALA A 249 11.33 8.83 -6.08
N SER A 250 11.59 9.38 -4.90
CA SER A 250 11.15 8.82 -3.61
C SER A 250 9.63 8.74 -3.52
N VAL A 251 8.91 9.81 -3.88
CA VAL A 251 7.43 9.82 -3.86
C VAL A 251 6.86 8.77 -4.81
N CYS A 252 7.40 8.65 -6.02
CA CYS A 252 6.95 7.63 -6.98
C CYS A 252 7.22 6.20 -6.47
N ALA A 253 8.34 5.96 -5.79
CA ALA A 253 8.64 4.66 -5.19
C ALA A 253 7.63 4.31 -4.08
N VAL A 254 7.27 5.28 -3.23
CA VAL A 254 6.21 5.10 -2.22
C VAL A 254 4.87 4.82 -2.90
N ALA A 255 4.51 5.58 -3.94
CA ALA A 255 3.27 5.35 -4.68
C ALA A 255 3.19 3.93 -5.25
N SER A 256 4.26 3.43 -5.86
CA SER A 256 4.33 2.04 -6.35
C SER A 256 4.21 0.98 -5.25
N ALA A 257 4.74 1.25 -4.07
CA ALA A 257 4.64 0.32 -2.94
C ALA A 257 3.21 0.22 -2.40
N TYR A 258 2.48 1.34 -2.37
CA TYR A 258 1.10 1.39 -1.87
C TYR A 258 0.04 1.04 -2.93
N TYR A 259 0.32 1.30 -4.21
CA TYR A 259 -0.57 1.05 -5.34
C TYR A 259 0.10 0.19 -6.42
N PRO A 260 0.55 -1.04 -6.07
CA PRO A 260 1.39 -1.84 -6.94
C PRO A 260 0.73 -2.25 -8.25
N ASP A 261 -0.60 -2.35 -8.28
CA ASP A 261 -1.36 -2.81 -9.46
C ASP A 261 -2.06 -1.66 -10.21
N ASP A 262 -1.86 -0.41 -9.77
CA ASP A 262 -2.45 0.75 -10.45
C ASP A 262 -1.63 1.12 -11.71
N PRO A 263 -2.27 1.25 -12.88
CA PRO A 263 -1.56 1.58 -14.12
C PRO A 263 -0.79 2.90 -14.08
N CYS A 264 -1.29 3.93 -13.37
CA CYS A 264 -0.59 5.19 -13.23
C CYS A 264 0.69 5.03 -12.39
N ALA A 265 0.62 4.28 -11.28
CA ALA A 265 1.79 4.00 -10.45
C ALA A 265 2.84 3.19 -11.23
N CYS A 266 2.41 2.16 -11.97
CA CYS A 266 3.29 1.36 -12.83
C CYS A 266 3.96 2.22 -13.90
N ASN A 267 3.18 3.03 -14.66
CA ASN A 267 3.73 3.92 -15.67
C ASN A 267 4.75 4.91 -15.10
N ASN A 268 4.47 5.50 -13.94
CA ASN A 268 5.34 6.49 -13.32
C ASN A 268 6.65 5.88 -12.80
N SER A 269 6.61 4.64 -12.33
CA SER A 269 7.81 3.88 -11.97
C SER A 269 8.65 3.52 -13.19
N ALA A 270 7.98 3.14 -14.29
CA ALA A 270 8.66 2.92 -15.56
C ALA A 270 9.32 4.19 -16.09
N MET A 271 8.63 5.33 -16.01
CA MET A 271 9.18 6.64 -16.37
C MET A 271 10.50 6.95 -15.63
N LEU A 272 10.54 6.68 -14.32
CA LEU A 272 11.77 6.87 -13.52
C LEU A 272 12.88 5.93 -13.96
N ALA A 273 12.56 4.66 -14.20
CA ALA A 273 13.53 3.67 -14.67
C ALA A 273 14.10 4.08 -16.06
N LEU A 274 13.25 4.54 -16.98
CA LEU A 274 13.70 5.06 -18.29
C LEU A 274 14.65 6.26 -18.15
N ARG A 275 14.37 7.19 -17.23
CA ARG A 275 15.28 8.32 -16.94
C ARG A 275 16.65 7.87 -16.44
N GLN A 276 16.71 6.75 -15.75
CA GLN A 276 17.95 6.16 -15.23
C GLN A 276 18.64 5.24 -16.24
N GLY A 277 18.03 5.02 -17.42
CA GLY A 277 18.56 4.10 -18.42
C GLY A 277 18.28 2.62 -18.11
N ASP A 278 17.51 2.32 -17.05
CA ASP A 278 17.17 0.95 -16.65
C ASP A 278 15.97 0.43 -17.45
N THR A 279 16.26 -0.10 -18.62
CA THR A 279 15.24 -0.66 -19.53
C THR A 279 14.60 -1.92 -18.98
N GLN A 280 15.32 -2.70 -18.16
CA GLN A 280 14.79 -3.94 -17.58
C GLN A 280 13.68 -3.64 -16.57
N THR A 281 13.94 -2.74 -15.63
CA THR A 281 12.95 -2.28 -14.65
C THR A 281 11.78 -1.55 -15.33
N ALA A 282 12.06 -0.71 -16.35
CA ALA A 282 11.01 -0.04 -17.11
C ALA A 282 10.08 -1.04 -17.81
N ARG A 283 10.63 -2.07 -18.44
CA ARG A 283 9.85 -3.16 -19.07
C ARG A 283 8.98 -3.90 -18.07
N HIS A 284 9.53 -4.22 -16.88
CA HIS A 284 8.78 -4.89 -15.83
C HIS A 284 7.52 -4.09 -15.45
N TYR A 285 7.67 -2.80 -15.20
CA TYR A 285 6.51 -1.96 -14.84
C TYR A 285 5.54 -1.74 -15.99
N LEU A 286 6.03 -1.46 -17.22
CA LEU A 286 5.17 -1.25 -18.38
C LEU A 286 4.36 -2.49 -18.77
N SER A 287 4.90 -3.70 -18.54
CA SER A 287 4.14 -4.94 -18.78
C SER A 287 2.91 -5.07 -17.87
N ARG A 288 2.93 -4.45 -16.68
CA ARG A 288 1.81 -4.45 -15.71
C ARG A 288 0.73 -3.42 -16.05
N CYS A 289 1.04 -2.42 -16.86
CA CYS A 289 0.09 -1.43 -17.33
C CYS A 289 -0.06 -1.44 -18.87
N ALA A 290 0.20 -2.57 -19.50
CA ALA A 290 0.19 -2.71 -20.96
C ALA A 290 -1.20 -2.42 -21.59
N ASP A 291 -2.27 -2.65 -20.85
CA ASP A 291 -3.65 -2.40 -21.30
C ASP A 291 -4.07 -0.93 -21.15
N ASP A 292 -3.27 -0.10 -20.47
CA ASP A 292 -3.58 1.32 -20.32
C ASP A 292 -2.96 2.14 -21.48
N PRO A 293 -3.80 2.69 -22.37
CA PRO A 293 -3.30 3.43 -23.54
C PRO A 293 -2.51 4.70 -23.18
N ARG A 294 -2.63 5.20 -21.95
CA ARG A 294 -1.86 6.35 -21.48
C ARG A 294 -0.38 6.03 -21.27
N SER A 295 -0.02 4.74 -21.12
CA SER A 295 1.36 4.28 -20.98
C SER A 295 2.10 4.14 -22.31
N LEU A 296 1.43 4.28 -23.45
CA LEU A 296 2.00 4.07 -24.79
C LEU A 296 3.18 4.98 -25.10
N ASN A 297 3.18 6.23 -24.61
CA ASN A 297 4.33 7.11 -24.83
C ASN A 297 5.60 6.54 -24.17
N ASN A 298 5.52 6.15 -22.91
CA ASN A 298 6.68 5.60 -22.18
C ASN A 298 7.10 4.23 -22.77
N LEU A 299 6.15 3.43 -23.25
CA LEU A 299 6.45 2.20 -23.98
C LEU A 299 7.21 2.50 -25.28
N GLY A 300 6.83 3.57 -26.01
CA GLY A 300 7.55 4.02 -27.19
C GLY A 300 8.99 4.44 -26.88
N VAL A 301 9.21 5.14 -25.78
CA VAL A 301 10.56 5.49 -25.32
C VAL A 301 11.37 4.24 -24.97
N LEU A 302 10.78 3.27 -24.27
CA LEU A 302 11.43 1.99 -24.00
C LEU A 302 11.86 1.29 -25.30
N CYS A 303 10.95 1.16 -26.27
CA CYS A 303 11.26 0.54 -27.56
C CYS A 303 12.39 1.29 -28.29
N LEU A 304 12.41 2.62 -28.22
CA LEU A 304 13.49 3.42 -28.81
C LEU A 304 14.84 3.11 -28.15
N MET A 305 14.89 3.04 -26.83
CA MET A 305 16.11 2.71 -26.07
C MET A 305 16.61 1.28 -26.35
N GLU A 306 15.71 0.38 -26.69
CA GLU A 306 16.02 -1.02 -27.06
C GLU A 306 16.36 -1.18 -28.57
N GLY A 307 16.31 -0.10 -29.34
CA GLY A 307 16.63 -0.09 -30.75
C GLY A 307 15.47 -0.47 -31.67
N ASP A 308 14.29 -0.75 -31.16
CA ASP A 308 13.08 -1.07 -31.95
C ASP A 308 12.36 0.21 -32.37
N ARG A 309 12.95 0.90 -33.39
CA ARG A 309 12.43 2.18 -33.87
C ARG A 309 11.04 2.06 -34.52
N GLU A 310 10.73 0.95 -35.17
CA GLU A 310 9.40 0.76 -35.78
C GLU A 310 8.31 0.71 -34.74
N LYS A 311 8.51 -0.10 -33.71
CA LYS A 311 7.57 -0.23 -32.59
C LYS A 311 7.47 1.05 -31.79
N ALA A 312 8.59 1.75 -31.58
CA ALA A 312 8.61 3.06 -30.93
C ALA A 312 7.74 4.07 -31.68
N ARG A 313 7.92 4.22 -33.00
CA ARG A 313 7.11 5.11 -33.86
C ARG A 313 5.62 4.74 -33.80
N HIS A 314 5.31 3.46 -33.85
CA HIS A 314 3.93 2.98 -33.72
C HIS A 314 3.29 3.37 -32.36
N CYS A 315 4.00 3.16 -31.26
CA CYS A 315 3.54 3.54 -29.92
C CYS A 315 3.32 5.06 -29.80
N PHE A 316 4.25 5.87 -30.30
CA PHE A 316 4.10 7.34 -30.29
C PHE A 316 2.91 7.79 -31.14
N THR A 317 2.69 7.18 -32.30
CA THR A 317 1.53 7.51 -33.16
C THR A 317 0.24 7.23 -32.43
N LEU A 318 0.10 6.01 -31.86
CA LEU A 318 -1.10 5.64 -31.11
C LEU A 318 -1.34 6.53 -29.88
N ALA A 319 -0.29 6.94 -29.19
CA ALA A 319 -0.38 7.83 -28.04
C ALA A 319 -0.77 9.26 -28.46
N ALA A 320 -0.16 9.78 -29.53
CA ALA A 320 -0.45 11.12 -30.07
C ALA A 320 -1.90 11.22 -30.58
N ASP A 321 -2.40 10.19 -31.28
CA ASP A 321 -3.79 10.10 -31.74
C ASP A 321 -4.80 10.11 -30.59
N ARG A 322 -4.36 9.74 -29.39
CA ARG A 322 -5.14 9.80 -28.13
C ARG A 322 -4.91 11.08 -27.33
N GLY A 323 -4.18 12.04 -27.89
CA GLY A 323 -3.99 13.36 -27.32
C GLY A 323 -2.77 13.50 -26.40
N SER A 324 -1.81 12.55 -26.41
CA SER A 324 -0.57 12.70 -25.67
C SER A 324 0.34 13.75 -26.31
N ALA A 325 0.54 14.88 -25.62
CA ALA A 325 1.44 15.95 -26.07
C ALA A 325 2.90 15.49 -26.11
N ASP A 326 3.33 14.67 -25.14
CA ASP A 326 4.69 14.13 -25.08
C ASP A 326 4.96 13.21 -26.28
N ALA A 327 3.99 12.36 -26.63
CA ALA A 327 4.11 11.48 -27.78
C ALA A 327 4.10 12.26 -29.09
N ALA A 328 3.30 13.30 -29.21
CA ALA A 328 3.31 14.20 -30.38
C ALA A 328 4.68 14.90 -30.56
N TYR A 329 5.26 15.35 -29.43
CA TYR A 329 6.63 15.91 -29.45
C TYR A 329 7.63 14.85 -29.88
N ASN A 330 7.60 13.65 -29.30
CA ASN A 330 8.53 12.58 -29.66
C ASN A 330 8.40 12.13 -31.09
N LEU A 331 7.18 12.14 -31.66
CA LEU A 331 6.95 11.82 -33.05
C LEU A 331 7.48 12.89 -33.98
N ALA A 332 7.29 14.18 -33.65
CA ALA A 332 7.78 15.33 -34.45
C ALA A 332 9.31 15.38 -34.54
N HIS A 333 9.99 14.95 -33.48
CA HIS A 333 11.47 14.96 -33.43
C HIS A 333 12.07 13.56 -33.56
N PHE A 334 11.32 12.59 -34.04
CA PHE A 334 11.65 11.16 -33.95
C PHE A 334 13.05 10.81 -34.49
N ASP A 335 13.48 11.43 -35.59
CA ASP A 335 14.78 11.15 -36.20
C ASP A 335 15.96 11.83 -35.50
N GLU A 336 15.67 12.82 -34.63
CA GLU A 336 16.65 13.60 -33.86
C GLU A 336 16.76 13.08 -32.40
N LEU A 337 15.85 12.19 -31.98
CA LEU A 337 15.83 11.68 -30.60
C LEU A 337 17.11 10.93 -30.29
N SER A 338 17.76 11.34 -29.20
CA SER A 338 18.91 10.67 -28.60
C SER A 338 18.60 10.29 -27.14
N TYR A 339 18.96 9.07 -26.77
CA TYR A 339 18.81 8.52 -25.42
C TYR A 339 20.17 8.23 -24.75
N GLU A 340 21.29 8.49 -25.42
CA GLU A 340 22.63 8.18 -24.90
C GLU A 340 22.97 8.90 -23.60
N ASP A 341 22.28 9.99 -23.28
CA ASP A 341 22.45 10.78 -22.05
C ASP A 341 21.49 10.37 -20.89
N PHE A 342 20.58 9.42 -21.10
CA PHE A 342 19.78 8.88 -19.98
C PHE A 342 20.70 8.06 -19.07
N GLY A 343 20.97 8.55 -17.87
CA GLY A 343 21.80 7.85 -16.86
C GLY A 343 23.23 8.38 -16.69
N GLN A 344 23.77 9.23 -17.57
CA GLN A 344 25.18 9.70 -17.43
C GLN A 344 25.38 10.88 -16.46
N ARG A 345 24.31 11.57 -16.01
CA ARG A 345 24.45 12.72 -15.09
C ARG A 345 24.76 12.40 -13.63
N SER A 346 24.73 11.13 -13.21
CA SER A 346 25.06 10.76 -11.83
C SER A 346 26.56 10.76 -11.51
N SER A 347 27.42 10.83 -12.49
CA SER A 347 28.89 10.77 -12.30
C SER A 347 29.62 12.12 -12.42
N GLU A 348 29.02 13.16 -12.99
CA GLU A 348 29.69 14.45 -13.21
C GLU A 348 29.47 15.50 -12.11
N ASN A 349 28.55 15.29 -11.17
CA ASN A 349 28.32 16.19 -10.01
C ASN A 349 29.06 15.75 -8.72
N LEU A 350 30.06 14.88 -8.82
CA LEU A 350 30.87 14.39 -7.70
C LEU A 350 32.38 14.73 -7.86
N LEU A 351 32.71 15.79 -8.61
CA LEU A 351 34.06 16.37 -8.62
C LEU A 351 34.03 17.84 -8.24
#